data_59fd7ad2f00765fb75e7c2757866d5e7
#
_entry.id   59fd7ad2f00765fb75e7c2757866d5e7
#
_cell.length_a   1.000
_cell.length_b   1.000
_cell.length_c   1.000
_cell.angle_alpha   90.00
_cell.angle_beta   90.00
_cell.angle_gamma   90.00
#
_symmetry.space_group_name_H-M   'P 1'
#
loop_
_entity.id
_entity.type
_entity.pdbx_description
1 polymer ?
#
loop_
_entity_poly.entity_id
_entity_poly.type
_entity_poly.pdbx_seq_one_letter_code
_entity_poly.pdbx_strand_id
1 'polypeptide(L)'
;MKKSLLTLSAFLMLAASMSAQDSPLWLRRNAISPDGKEIAFTYKGDIYIVDSEGGRARQITTNSAYDSNPFWTEDGENIIFSSYREGSKDIYRVSAKGGTPARLTSHTGNETPMAVMPDGSVIFSAAIQQDVNYGD
;
A
#
# COMPACT_ATOMS: atom_id res chain seq x y z
N MET A 1 25.29 -72.10 -14.19
CA MET A 1 25.53 -70.68 -14.59
C MET A 1 24.33 -69.85 -14.14
N LYS A 2 24.45 -69.13 -13.03
CA LYS A 2 23.37 -68.27 -12.52
C LYS A 2 23.64 -66.86 -12.97
N LYS A 3 22.77 -66.31 -13.79
CA LYS A 3 22.82 -64.89 -14.21
C LYS A 3 22.11 -64.05 -13.14
N SER A 4 22.89 -63.25 -12.38
CA SER A 4 22.40 -62.25 -11.44
C SER A 4 21.83 -61.06 -12.23
N LEU A 5 20.53 -60.79 -12.08
CA LEU A 5 19.92 -59.57 -12.56
C LEU A 5 20.12 -58.50 -11.49
N LEU A 6 20.99 -57.55 -11.77
CA LEU A 6 21.06 -56.31 -10.98
C LEU A 6 19.91 -55.40 -11.41
N THR A 7 18.90 -55.26 -10.57
CA THR A 7 17.87 -54.22 -10.72
C THR A 7 18.43 -52.90 -10.17
N LEU A 8 18.77 -51.99 -11.08
CA LEU A 8 19.15 -50.63 -10.79
C LEU A 8 17.88 -49.83 -10.48
N SER A 9 17.63 -49.64 -9.18
CA SER A 9 16.53 -48.80 -8.70
C SER A 9 16.90 -47.34 -8.85
N ALA A 10 16.39 -46.69 -9.90
CA ALA A 10 16.54 -45.24 -10.09
C ALA A 10 15.63 -44.52 -9.09
N PHE A 11 16.23 -43.99 -8.03
CA PHE A 11 15.57 -43.12 -7.07
C PHE A 11 15.43 -41.74 -7.74
N LEU A 12 14.26 -41.49 -8.34
CA LEU A 12 13.92 -40.16 -8.89
C LEU A 12 13.68 -39.21 -7.72
N MET A 13 14.69 -38.47 -7.29
CA MET A 13 14.52 -37.35 -6.34
C MET A 13 13.75 -36.25 -7.05
N LEU A 14 12.43 -36.20 -6.79
CA LEU A 14 11.61 -35.04 -7.11
C LEU A 14 12.03 -33.92 -6.19
N ALA A 15 12.95 -33.07 -6.64
CA ALA A 15 13.27 -31.83 -5.97
C ALA A 15 12.05 -30.91 -6.08
N ALA A 16 11.18 -30.94 -5.07
CA ALA A 16 10.17 -29.92 -4.89
C ALA A 16 10.90 -28.60 -4.66
N SER A 17 10.93 -27.74 -5.67
CA SER A 17 11.36 -26.37 -5.56
C SER A 17 10.39 -25.67 -4.58
N MET A 18 10.72 -25.66 -3.31
CA MET A 18 10.06 -24.76 -2.36
C MET A 18 10.49 -23.36 -2.76
N SER A 19 9.66 -22.68 -3.57
CA SER A 19 9.72 -21.23 -3.67
C SER A 19 9.52 -20.70 -2.26
N ALA A 20 10.60 -20.24 -1.64
CA ALA A 20 10.49 -19.38 -0.47
C ALA A 20 9.71 -18.15 -0.94
N GLN A 21 8.44 -18.10 -0.57
CA GLN A 21 7.63 -16.93 -0.78
C GLN A 21 8.19 -15.87 0.17
N ASP A 22 9.04 -14.98 -0.34
CA ASP A 22 9.49 -13.81 0.39
C ASP A 22 8.26 -12.98 0.73
N SER A 23 7.73 -13.20 1.93
CA SER A 23 6.65 -12.36 2.46
C SER A 23 7.23 -10.96 2.67
N PRO A 24 6.75 -9.94 1.96
CA PRO A 24 7.28 -8.60 2.11
C PRO A 24 7.00 -8.08 3.52
N LEU A 25 8.03 -8.04 4.36
CA LEU A 25 7.95 -7.68 5.79
C LEU A 25 7.49 -6.24 6.06
N TRP A 26 7.38 -5.40 5.04
CA TRP A 26 7.12 -3.97 5.14
C TRP A 26 5.77 -3.53 4.54
N LEU A 27 4.85 -4.48 4.28
CA LEU A 27 3.49 -4.15 3.89
C LEU A 27 2.76 -3.51 5.08
N ARG A 28 2.31 -2.28 4.91
CA ARG A 28 1.57 -1.55 5.94
C ARG A 28 0.34 -0.90 5.31
N ARG A 29 -0.74 -0.78 6.12
CA ARG A 29 -1.94 -0.03 5.75
C ARG A 29 -2.42 -0.40 4.34
N ASN A 30 -3.41 -1.23 4.26
CA ASN A 30 -4.03 -1.66 3.01
C ASN A 30 -5.48 -1.18 2.94
N ALA A 31 -5.98 -1.04 1.72
CA ALA A 31 -7.36 -0.71 1.40
C ALA A 31 -7.77 -1.47 0.14
N ILE A 32 -8.93 -2.11 0.20
CA ILE A 32 -9.53 -2.82 -0.94
C ILE A 32 -10.32 -1.82 -1.77
N SER A 33 -10.23 -1.93 -3.10
CA SER A 33 -11.03 -1.12 -4.02
C SER A 33 -12.53 -1.38 -3.85
N PRO A 34 -13.42 -0.42 -4.18
CA PRO A 34 -14.86 -0.59 -4.02
C PRO A 34 -15.44 -1.79 -4.76
N ASP A 35 -14.84 -2.18 -5.89
CA ASP A 35 -15.24 -3.37 -6.66
C ASP A 35 -14.58 -4.68 -6.18
N GLY A 36 -13.70 -4.61 -5.18
CA GLY A 36 -13.02 -5.75 -4.58
C GLY A 36 -11.87 -6.34 -5.41
N LYS A 37 -11.50 -5.73 -6.53
CA LYS A 37 -10.54 -6.32 -7.48
C LYS A 37 -9.10 -5.91 -7.25
N GLU A 38 -8.85 -4.78 -6.58
CA GLU A 38 -7.50 -4.27 -6.34
C GLU A 38 -7.29 -3.95 -4.86
N ILE A 39 -6.04 -4.04 -4.41
CA ILE A 39 -5.61 -3.69 -3.05
C ILE A 39 -4.54 -2.61 -3.17
N ALA A 40 -4.81 -1.44 -2.58
CA ALA A 40 -3.79 -0.40 -2.38
C ALA A 40 -3.10 -0.64 -1.04
N PHE A 41 -1.77 -0.46 -0.99
CA PHE A 41 -0.99 -0.65 0.23
C PHE A 41 0.27 0.23 0.24
N THR A 42 0.82 0.46 1.43
CA THR A 42 2.10 1.15 1.61
C THR A 42 3.23 0.12 1.66
N TYR A 43 4.26 0.33 0.84
CA TYR A 43 5.50 -0.45 0.88
C TYR A 43 6.70 0.47 0.72
N LYS A 44 7.65 0.42 1.67
CA LYS A 44 8.88 1.24 1.71
C LYS A 44 8.66 2.75 1.54
N GLY A 45 7.52 3.25 1.97
CA GLY A 45 7.21 4.70 1.91
C GLY A 45 6.50 5.16 0.65
N ASP A 46 6.12 4.25 -0.25
CA ASP A 46 5.32 4.54 -1.42
C ASP A 46 4.01 3.77 -1.42
N ILE A 47 3.04 4.24 -2.20
CA ILE A 47 1.76 3.58 -2.43
C ILE A 47 1.88 2.67 -3.65
N TYR A 48 1.43 1.43 -3.49
CA TYR A 48 1.35 0.40 -4.52
C TYR A 48 -0.08 -0.12 -4.64
N ILE A 49 -0.41 -0.64 -5.81
CA ILE A 49 -1.66 -1.35 -6.06
C ILE A 49 -1.34 -2.72 -6.66
N VAL A 50 -2.07 -3.73 -6.21
CA VAL A 50 -2.00 -5.11 -6.72
C VAL A 50 -3.40 -5.64 -6.94
N ASP A 51 -3.58 -6.59 -7.87
CA ASP A 51 -4.81 -7.34 -8.03
C ASP A 51 -5.14 -8.14 -6.76
N SER A 52 -6.40 -8.24 -6.38
CA SER A 52 -6.84 -8.98 -5.18
C SER A 52 -6.50 -10.47 -5.24
N GLU A 53 -6.39 -11.04 -6.45
CA GLU A 53 -5.94 -12.42 -6.66
C GLU A 53 -4.40 -12.56 -6.57
N GLY A 54 -3.69 -11.46 -6.38
CA GLY A 54 -2.24 -11.41 -6.30
C GLY A 54 -1.57 -11.04 -7.62
N GLY A 55 -0.25 -11.23 -7.69
CA GLY A 55 0.52 -10.94 -8.89
C GLY A 55 1.50 -9.79 -8.70
N ARG A 56 1.78 -9.05 -9.79
CA ARG A 56 2.76 -7.96 -9.78
C ARG A 56 2.14 -6.65 -9.28
N ALA A 57 2.66 -6.12 -8.19
CA ALA A 57 2.26 -4.81 -7.69
C ALA A 57 2.77 -3.68 -8.60
N ARG A 58 1.95 -2.66 -8.76
CA ARG A 58 2.19 -1.44 -9.53
C ARG A 58 2.47 -0.30 -8.56
N GLN A 59 3.61 0.36 -8.67
CA GLN A 59 3.93 1.54 -7.87
C GLN A 59 3.13 2.75 -8.37
N ILE A 60 2.47 3.47 -7.47
CA ILE A 60 1.59 4.60 -7.76
C ILE A 60 2.26 5.93 -7.41
N THR A 61 3.04 5.96 -6.33
CA THR A 61 3.80 7.15 -5.93
C THR A 61 5.30 6.86 -5.95
N THR A 62 6.12 7.89 -6.19
CA THR A 62 7.58 7.78 -6.37
C THR A 62 8.34 8.92 -5.70
N ASN A 63 7.73 9.66 -4.78
CA ASN A 63 8.38 10.76 -4.07
C ASN A 63 9.32 10.21 -2.97
N SER A 64 10.38 10.96 -2.64
CA SER A 64 11.27 10.61 -1.54
C SER A 64 10.64 10.74 -0.14
N ALA A 65 9.51 11.45 -0.04
CA ALA A 65 8.74 11.56 1.20
C ALA A 65 7.95 10.27 1.46
N TYR A 66 7.66 10.04 2.75
CA TYR A 66 6.90 8.86 3.17
C TYR A 66 5.40 9.04 2.89
N ASP A 67 4.87 8.24 1.97
CA ASP A 67 3.46 8.15 1.61
C ASP A 67 2.81 6.97 2.36
N SER A 68 1.63 7.18 2.95
CA SER A 68 0.97 6.18 3.79
C SER A 68 -0.54 6.37 3.87
N ASN A 69 -1.21 5.39 4.49
CA ASN A 69 -2.65 5.38 4.74
C ASN A 69 -3.47 5.57 3.45
N PRO A 70 -3.34 4.67 2.45
CA PRO A 70 -4.16 4.75 1.26
C PRO A 70 -5.63 4.44 1.55
N PHE A 71 -6.52 5.20 0.92
CA PHE A 71 -7.96 4.98 0.85
C PHE A 71 -8.41 5.13 -0.60
N TRP A 72 -9.31 4.27 -1.04
CA TRP A 72 -9.94 4.41 -2.34
C TRP A 72 -11.06 5.45 -2.30
N THR A 73 -11.25 6.18 -3.40
CA THR A 73 -12.50 6.89 -3.65
C THR A 73 -13.58 5.89 -4.05
N GLU A 74 -14.86 6.23 -3.85
CA GLU A 74 -16.01 5.35 -4.10
C GLU A 74 -16.11 4.90 -5.57
N ASP A 75 -15.67 5.76 -6.49
CA ASP A 75 -15.60 5.45 -7.92
C ASP A 75 -14.45 4.51 -8.30
N GLY A 76 -13.54 4.21 -7.36
CA GLY A 76 -12.35 3.41 -7.61
C GLY A 76 -11.29 4.07 -8.51
N GLU A 77 -11.43 5.35 -8.84
CA GLU A 77 -10.52 6.03 -9.78
C GLU A 77 -9.33 6.66 -9.10
N ASN A 78 -9.41 6.97 -7.80
CA ASN A 78 -8.36 7.68 -7.08
C ASN A 78 -8.02 7.03 -5.75
N ILE A 79 -6.79 7.32 -5.29
CA ILE A 79 -6.28 7.00 -3.95
C ILE A 79 -6.09 8.30 -3.18
N ILE A 80 -6.67 8.37 -1.98
CA ILE A 80 -6.43 9.39 -0.96
C ILE A 80 -5.36 8.85 -0.01
N PHE A 81 -4.34 9.63 0.32
CA PHE A 81 -3.25 9.17 1.17
C PHE A 81 -2.59 10.34 1.92
N SER A 82 -1.78 10.04 2.92
CA SER A 82 -0.95 11.03 3.62
C SER A 82 0.47 11.06 3.06
N SER A 83 1.08 12.25 3.02
CA SER A 83 2.47 12.43 2.61
C SER A 83 3.15 13.57 3.37
N TYR A 84 4.47 13.44 3.60
CA TYR A 84 5.32 14.46 4.22
C TYR A 84 6.06 15.35 3.20
N ARG A 85 5.64 15.38 1.93
CA ARG A 85 6.38 16.03 0.83
C ARG A 85 6.50 17.55 0.94
N GLU A 86 5.69 18.20 1.78
CA GLU A 86 5.72 19.65 2.01
C GLU A 86 6.05 20.02 3.48
N GLY A 87 6.72 19.11 4.20
CA GLY A 87 7.18 19.35 5.57
C GLY A 87 6.27 18.77 6.65
N SER A 88 4.99 19.12 6.69
CA SER A 88 3.96 18.46 7.51
C SER A 88 3.35 17.27 6.77
N LYS A 89 2.66 16.40 7.52
CA LYS A 89 1.89 15.32 6.93
C LYS A 89 0.53 15.85 6.49
N ASP A 90 0.36 15.97 5.18
CA ASP A 90 -0.86 16.43 4.54
C ASP A 90 -1.56 15.32 3.76
N ILE A 91 -2.80 15.58 3.35
CA ILE A 91 -3.60 14.67 2.56
C ILE A 91 -3.45 14.99 1.06
N TYR A 92 -3.24 13.96 0.29
CA TYR A 92 -3.08 14.01 -1.16
C TYR A 92 -4.05 13.08 -1.85
N ARG A 93 -4.31 13.36 -3.12
CA ARG A 93 -5.06 12.51 -4.04
C ARG A 93 -4.22 12.20 -5.27
N VAL A 94 -4.19 10.96 -5.69
CA VAL A 94 -3.57 10.52 -6.94
C VAL A 94 -4.50 9.58 -7.69
N SER A 95 -4.46 9.58 -9.02
CA SER A 95 -5.19 8.57 -9.79
C SER A 95 -4.69 7.17 -9.46
N ALA A 96 -5.60 6.18 -9.38
CA ALA A 96 -5.25 4.78 -9.23
C ALA A 96 -4.36 4.27 -10.39
N LYS A 97 -4.32 4.98 -11.51
CA LYS A 97 -3.41 4.71 -12.65
C LYS A 97 -2.02 5.32 -12.49
N GLY A 98 -1.80 6.08 -11.41
CA GLY A 98 -0.58 6.86 -11.16
C GLY A 98 -0.67 8.28 -11.70
N GLY A 99 0.44 9.00 -11.66
CA GLY A 99 0.55 10.38 -12.10
C GLY A 99 0.97 11.33 -10.97
N THR A 100 0.78 12.63 -11.16
CA THR A 100 1.16 13.65 -10.18
C THR A 100 0.08 13.78 -9.11
N PRO A 101 0.40 13.56 -7.81
CA PRO A 101 -0.54 13.77 -6.74
C PRO A 101 -0.93 15.24 -6.57
N ALA A 102 -2.22 15.47 -6.30
CA ALA A 102 -2.76 16.77 -5.92
C ALA A 102 -2.87 16.86 -4.39
N ARG A 103 -2.34 17.94 -3.80
CA ARG A 103 -2.49 18.22 -2.37
C ARG A 103 -3.92 18.67 -2.07
N LEU A 104 -4.56 18.09 -1.07
CA LEU A 104 -5.92 18.41 -0.65
C LEU A 104 -5.95 19.30 0.59
N THR A 105 -4.98 19.16 1.48
CA THR A 105 -4.87 19.94 2.70
C THR A 105 -3.49 20.59 2.83
N SER A 106 -3.39 21.66 3.62
CA SER A 106 -2.17 22.47 3.74
C SER A 106 -1.98 23.07 5.14
N HIS A 107 -2.43 22.37 6.17
CA HIS A 107 -2.29 22.82 7.54
C HIS A 107 -0.88 22.50 8.11
N THR A 108 -0.45 23.24 9.12
CA THR A 108 0.87 23.03 9.78
C THR A 108 0.93 21.77 10.65
N GLY A 109 -0.22 21.24 11.07
CA GLY A 109 -0.32 19.99 11.82
C GLY A 109 -0.30 18.75 10.94
N ASN A 110 -0.03 17.61 11.56
CA ASN A 110 -0.09 16.33 10.84
C ASN A 110 -1.52 15.87 10.62
N GLU A 111 -1.88 15.59 9.38
CA GLU A 111 -3.20 15.16 8.95
C GLU A 111 -3.15 13.72 8.45
N THR A 112 -4.16 12.93 8.82
CA THR A 112 -4.23 11.52 8.44
C THR A 112 -5.65 11.18 8.01
N PRO A 113 -5.87 10.69 6.78
CA PRO A 113 -7.20 10.27 6.34
C PRO A 113 -7.65 9.07 7.18
N MET A 114 -8.92 9.05 7.51
CA MET A 114 -9.57 8.00 8.29
C MET A 114 -10.69 7.30 7.51
N ALA A 115 -11.35 8.04 6.64
CA ALA A 115 -12.39 7.51 5.75
C ALA A 115 -12.57 8.42 4.53
N VAL A 116 -13.02 7.83 3.44
CA VAL A 116 -13.56 8.55 2.27
C VAL A 116 -15.03 8.21 2.19
N MET A 117 -15.86 9.24 2.10
CA MET A 117 -17.32 9.11 2.07
C MET A 117 -17.82 8.95 0.62
N PRO A 118 -19.02 8.39 0.40
CA PRO A 118 -19.58 8.22 -0.94
C PRO A 118 -19.73 9.52 -1.74
N ASP A 119 -19.90 10.66 -1.08
CA ASP A 119 -19.97 11.99 -1.71
C ASP A 119 -18.57 12.56 -2.06
N GLY A 120 -17.50 11.80 -1.81
CA GLY A 120 -16.11 12.18 -2.05
C GLY A 120 -15.49 13.02 -0.94
N SER A 121 -16.19 13.33 0.15
CA SER A 121 -15.62 14.01 1.30
C SER A 121 -14.65 13.08 2.06
N VAL A 122 -13.61 13.67 2.64
CA VAL A 122 -12.58 12.94 3.39
C VAL A 122 -12.69 13.28 4.87
N ILE A 123 -12.90 12.26 5.70
CA ILE A 123 -12.80 12.38 7.16
C ILE A 123 -11.34 12.13 7.53
N PHE A 124 -10.75 13.03 8.31
CA PHE A 124 -9.36 12.92 8.72
C PHE A 124 -9.15 13.36 10.17
N SER A 125 -8.09 12.89 10.79
CA SER A 125 -7.57 13.42 12.05
C SER A 125 -6.50 14.47 11.75
N ALA A 126 -6.51 15.58 12.52
CA ALA A 126 -5.48 16.59 12.47
C ALA A 126 -4.92 16.82 13.87
N ALA A 127 -3.57 16.84 14.00
CA ALA A 127 -2.92 17.27 15.22
C ALA A 127 -2.78 18.81 15.15
N ILE A 128 -3.76 19.52 15.71
CA ILE A 128 -3.69 20.98 15.85
C ILE A 128 -2.93 21.28 17.12
N GLN A 129 -1.76 21.89 17.00
CA GLN A 129 -1.06 22.47 18.12
C GLN A 129 -1.81 23.75 18.49
N GLN A 130 -2.73 23.65 19.46
CA GLN A 130 -3.28 24.84 20.10
C GLN A 130 -2.19 25.38 21.01
N ASP A 131 -1.67 26.55 20.73
CA ASP A 131 -1.03 27.39 21.75
C ASP A 131 -2.09 27.75 22.80
N VAL A 132 -2.19 26.92 23.83
CA VAL A 132 -2.99 27.23 24.99
C VAL A 132 -2.20 28.30 25.77
N ASN A 133 -2.43 29.55 25.42
CA ASN A 133 -1.94 30.66 26.20
C ASN A 133 -2.75 30.66 27.51
N TYR A 134 -2.22 30.02 28.55
CA TYR A 134 -2.72 30.22 29.92
C TYR A 134 -2.29 31.64 30.35
N GLY A 135 -3.13 32.62 30.03
CA GLY A 135 -2.99 33.97 30.59
C GLY A 135 -3.07 33.85 32.11
N ASP A 136 -2.07 34.43 32.77
CA ASP A 136 -1.99 34.62 34.21
C ASP A 136 -3.15 35.51 34.73
#